data_3bde4dfbe4134b613d4ef878ef779b65
#
_entry.id   3bde4dfbe4134b613d4ef878ef779b65
#
_cell.length_a   1.000
_cell.length_b   1.000
_cell.length_c   1.000
_cell.angle_alpha   90.00
_cell.angle_beta   90.00
_cell.angle_gamma   90.00
#
_symmetry.space_group_name_H-M   'P 1'
#
loop_
_entity.id
_entity.type
_entity.pdbx_description
1 polymer ?
#
loop_
_entity_poly.entity_id
_entity_poly.type
_entity_poly.pdbx_seq_one_letter_code
_entity_poly.pdbx_strand_id
1 'polypeptide(L)'
;MKEQLMNEILQKMLPYLDNAQMAQLQNTLLHCLWNVEISPVSDCVKKEDNISNADLLEMFVSAKKVEGCSEKTLRYYKATISRMLENFDKHVTHVTTDDLRKYLSTYQETNECSKGNIDNIRRILSSFFAWLEDEDYILKSPVRRIHKIKTAKTVKETYSDESLESMRDNCDCLRDLAIIDLLASTGMRVGELVGLNIADIDFDNRECIVFGKGSKERPVYFDARTKIHLQNYLSSRDDDNP
;
A
#
# COMPACT_ATOMS: atom_id res chain seq x y z
N MET A 1 2.80 -45.61 -13.52
CA MET A 1 2.36 -44.41 -12.80
C MET A 1 2.78 -43.12 -13.48
N LYS A 2 4.07 -42.89 -13.81
CA LYS A 2 4.57 -41.71 -14.54
C LYS A 2 3.84 -41.47 -15.86
N GLU A 3 3.73 -42.48 -16.71
CA GLU A 3 3.00 -42.42 -17.99
C GLU A 3 1.50 -42.17 -17.81
N GLN A 4 0.90 -42.72 -16.75
CA GLN A 4 -0.51 -42.49 -16.43
C GLN A 4 -0.76 -41.02 -16.06
N LEU A 5 0.12 -40.45 -15.22
CA LEU A 5 0.06 -39.05 -14.85
C LEU A 5 0.25 -38.10 -16.06
N MET A 6 1.23 -38.41 -16.92
CA MET A 6 1.44 -37.65 -18.15
C MET A 6 0.22 -37.70 -19.08
N ASN A 7 -0.36 -38.87 -19.27
CA ASN A 7 -1.56 -39.03 -20.10
C ASN A 7 -2.76 -38.29 -19.51
N GLU A 8 -2.93 -38.31 -18.19
CA GLU A 8 -4.01 -37.58 -17.52
C GLU A 8 -3.85 -36.07 -17.70
N ILE A 9 -2.63 -35.52 -17.55
CA ILE A 9 -2.34 -34.12 -17.80
C ILE A 9 -2.65 -33.74 -19.25
N LEU A 10 -2.19 -34.53 -20.20
CA LEU A 10 -2.42 -34.29 -21.62
C LEU A 10 -3.92 -34.32 -21.96
N GLN A 11 -4.67 -35.30 -21.44
CA GLN A 11 -6.12 -35.36 -21.64
C GLN A 11 -6.86 -34.16 -21.07
N LYS A 12 -6.49 -33.71 -19.86
CA LYS A 12 -7.12 -32.53 -19.22
C LYS A 12 -6.79 -31.22 -19.97
N MET A 13 -5.66 -31.16 -20.65
CA MET A 13 -5.23 -29.95 -21.39
C MET A 13 -5.75 -29.92 -22.83
N LEU A 14 -6.22 -31.05 -23.36
CA LEU A 14 -6.69 -31.19 -24.75
C LEU A 14 -7.78 -30.19 -25.17
N PRO A 15 -8.74 -29.77 -24.28
CA PRO A 15 -9.73 -28.76 -24.64
C PRO A 15 -9.20 -27.33 -24.72
N TYR A 16 -7.98 -27.10 -24.25
CA TYR A 16 -7.44 -25.74 -24.03
C TYR A 16 -6.23 -25.41 -24.91
N LEU A 17 -5.61 -26.39 -25.51
CA LEU A 17 -4.38 -26.26 -26.28
C LEU A 17 -4.58 -26.76 -27.70
N ASP A 18 -3.90 -26.09 -28.67
CA ASP A 18 -3.82 -26.56 -30.03
C ASP A 18 -2.78 -27.70 -30.17
N ASN A 19 -2.74 -28.34 -31.35
CA ASN A 19 -1.86 -29.49 -31.59
C ASN A 19 -0.37 -29.18 -31.42
N ALA A 20 0.07 -27.95 -31.76
CA ALA A 20 1.48 -27.55 -31.62
C ALA A 20 1.82 -27.33 -30.13
N GLN A 21 0.93 -26.71 -29.38
CA GLN A 21 1.07 -26.51 -27.95
C GLN A 21 1.01 -27.83 -27.17
N MET A 22 0.15 -28.77 -27.59
CA MET A 22 0.10 -30.12 -27.02
C MET A 22 1.42 -30.88 -27.23
N ALA A 23 2.00 -30.81 -28.41
CA ALA A 23 3.30 -31.44 -28.71
C ALA A 23 4.42 -30.81 -27.84
N GLN A 24 4.41 -29.51 -27.67
CA GLN A 24 5.35 -28.79 -26.80
C GLN A 24 5.18 -29.18 -25.33
N LEU A 25 3.94 -29.26 -24.83
CA LEU A 25 3.63 -29.71 -23.47
C LEU A 25 4.13 -31.13 -23.24
N GLN A 26 3.87 -32.06 -24.19
CA GLN A 26 4.31 -33.45 -24.11
C GLN A 26 5.84 -33.55 -24.04
N ASN A 27 6.56 -32.82 -24.88
CA ASN A 27 8.03 -32.79 -24.88
C ASN A 27 8.55 -32.21 -23.56
N THR A 28 7.94 -31.15 -23.03
CA THR A 28 8.32 -30.54 -21.76
C THR A 28 8.12 -31.52 -20.60
N LEU A 29 6.98 -32.21 -20.54
CA LEU A 29 6.71 -33.22 -19.52
C LEU A 29 7.71 -34.38 -19.58
N LEU A 30 8.03 -34.89 -20.79
CA LEU A 30 9.04 -35.91 -20.97
C LEU A 30 10.41 -35.48 -20.46
N HIS A 31 10.81 -34.26 -20.76
CA HIS A 31 12.10 -33.72 -20.34
C HIS A 31 12.15 -33.50 -18.82
N CYS A 32 11.15 -32.83 -18.24
CA CYS A 32 11.10 -32.53 -16.80
C CYS A 32 10.99 -33.76 -15.92
N LEU A 33 10.29 -34.79 -16.40
CA LEU A 33 10.07 -36.02 -15.66
C LEU A 33 11.11 -37.12 -15.98
N TRP A 34 12.13 -36.86 -16.82
CA TRP A 34 13.08 -37.88 -17.26
C TRP A 34 13.75 -38.65 -16.12
N ASN A 35 14.25 -37.96 -15.11
CA ASN A 35 14.98 -38.53 -13.96
C ASN A 35 14.12 -38.51 -12.64
N VAL A 36 12.81 -38.43 -12.75
CA VAL A 36 11.93 -38.39 -11.57
C VAL A 36 11.26 -39.75 -11.38
N GLU A 37 11.42 -40.37 -10.24
CA GLU A 37 10.61 -41.52 -9.79
C GLU A 37 9.35 -41.01 -9.11
N ILE A 38 8.18 -41.43 -9.61
CA ILE A 38 6.88 -41.06 -9.03
C ILE A 38 6.36 -42.27 -8.27
N SER A 39 6.30 -42.17 -6.95
CA SER A 39 5.67 -43.14 -6.07
C SER A 39 4.33 -42.58 -5.54
N PRO A 40 3.33 -43.45 -5.24
CA PRO A 40 2.12 -42.98 -4.59
C PRO A 40 2.49 -42.45 -3.23
N VAL A 41 2.12 -41.21 -2.96
CA VAL A 41 2.24 -40.65 -1.61
C VAL A 41 1.12 -41.23 -0.78
N SER A 42 1.46 -42.12 0.17
CA SER A 42 0.58 -42.48 1.22
C SER A 42 0.36 -41.25 2.10
N ASP A 43 -0.84 -40.67 2.05
CA ASP A 43 -1.40 -39.68 2.98
C ASP A 43 -0.44 -38.58 3.52
N CYS A 44 0.40 -38.02 2.69
CA CYS A 44 1.00 -36.71 2.99
C CYS A 44 0.00 -35.63 2.58
N VAL A 45 -0.72 -35.17 3.57
CA VAL A 45 -1.58 -34.00 3.55
C VAL A 45 -1.01 -32.94 2.60
N LYS A 46 -1.77 -32.59 1.58
CA LYS A 46 -1.52 -31.38 0.78
C LYS A 46 -1.43 -30.23 1.79
N LYS A 47 -0.24 -29.70 1.97
CA LYS A 47 0.00 -28.55 2.85
C LYS A 47 -0.77 -27.28 2.43
N GLU A 48 -1.40 -27.33 1.26
CA GLU A 48 -1.99 -26.15 0.61
C GLU A 48 -3.44 -25.86 0.99
N ASP A 49 -4.19 -26.84 1.53
CA ASP A 49 -5.63 -26.67 1.80
C ASP A 49 -5.98 -26.28 3.26
N ASN A 50 -4.96 -26.06 4.12
CA ASN A 50 -5.19 -25.80 5.55
C ASN A 50 -4.89 -24.37 6.02
N ILE A 51 -4.29 -23.52 5.18
CA ILE A 51 -3.99 -22.13 5.58
C ILE A 51 -5.17 -21.25 5.18
N SER A 52 -5.83 -20.65 6.15
CA SER A 52 -6.97 -19.77 5.85
C SER A 52 -6.54 -18.46 5.17
N ASN A 53 -7.48 -17.80 4.49
CA ASN A 53 -7.26 -16.47 3.94
C ASN A 53 -6.79 -15.46 5.02
N ALA A 54 -7.27 -15.63 6.26
CA ALA A 54 -6.88 -14.80 7.39
C ALA A 54 -5.42 -15.04 7.79
N ASP A 55 -4.98 -16.30 7.82
CA ASP A 55 -3.60 -16.64 8.17
C ASP A 55 -2.62 -16.11 7.11
N LEU A 56 -2.95 -16.25 5.81
CA LEU A 56 -2.14 -15.69 4.72
C LEU A 56 -2.03 -14.15 4.82
N LEU A 57 -3.10 -13.47 5.23
CA LEU A 57 -3.06 -12.04 5.45
C LEU A 57 -2.14 -11.66 6.62
N GLU A 58 -2.21 -12.38 7.75
CA GLU A 58 -1.34 -12.12 8.90
C GLU A 58 0.13 -12.40 8.58
N MET A 59 0.42 -13.46 7.82
CA MET A 59 1.76 -13.78 7.34
C MET A 59 2.30 -12.66 6.44
N PHE A 60 1.50 -12.17 5.49
CA PHE A 60 1.86 -11.03 4.66
C PHE A 60 2.15 -9.76 5.47
N VAL A 61 1.28 -9.44 6.45
CA VAL A 61 1.48 -8.27 7.32
C VAL A 61 2.77 -8.40 8.13
N SER A 62 3.07 -9.61 8.66
CA SER A 62 4.32 -9.91 9.35
C SER A 62 5.53 -9.73 8.45
N ALA A 63 5.50 -10.25 7.22
CA ALA A 63 6.57 -10.07 6.24
C ALA A 63 6.81 -8.57 5.95
N LYS A 64 5.74 -7.79 5.72
CA LYS A 64 5.85 -6.34 5.48
C LYS A 64 6.33 -5.56 6.70
N LYS A 65 6.07 -6.04 7.91
CA LYS A 65 6.62 -5.47 9.13
C LYS A 65 8.13 -5.65 9.21
N VAL A 66 8.64 -6.85 8.89
CA VAL A 66 10.08 -7.14 8.82
C VAL A 66 10.75 -6.31 7.72
N GLU A 67 10.08 -6.05 6.60
CA GLU A 67 10.55 -5.15 5.53
C GLU A 67 10.59 -3.66 5.96
N GLY A 68 10.18 -3.31 7.18
CA GLY A 68 10.24 -1.95 7.71
C GLY A 68 9.04 -1.06 7.36
N CYS A 69 7.92 -1.64 6.97
CA CYS A 69 6.69 -0.87 6.76
C CYS A 69 6.18 -0.25 8.07
N SER A 70 5.74 1.01 8.01
CA SER A 70 5.17 1.69 9.16
C SER A 70 3.84 1.05 9.61
N GLU A 71 3.53 1.12 10.91
CA GLU A 71 2.28 0.60 11.48
C GLU A 71 1.02 1.19 10.79
N LYS A 72 1.09 2.45 10.35
CA LYS A 72 0.01 3.09 9.57
C LYS A 72 -0.17 2.40 8.21
N THR A 73 0.94 2.05 7.54
CA THR A 73 0.92 1.34 6.26
C THR A 73 0.37 -0.08 6.43
N LEU A 74 0.82 -0.80 7.47
CA LEU A 74 0.37 -2.15 7.78
C LEU A 74 -1.13 -2.21 8.06
N ARG A 75 -1.65 -1.26 8.86
CA ARG A 75 -3.10 -1.14 9.11
C ARG A 75 -3.89 -0.90 7.83
N TYR A 76 -3.38 -0.06 6.94
CA TYR A 76 -4.03 0.22 5.67
C TYR A 76 -4.01 -0.99 4.74
N TYR A 77 -2.90 -1.73 4.69
CA TYR A 77 -2.79 -2.99 3.95
C TYR A 77 -3.80 -4.01 4.46
N LYS A 78 -3.78 -4.26 5.77
CA LYS A 78 -4.68 -5.21 6.42
C LYS A 78 -6.15 -4.89 6.14
N ALA A 79 -6.58 -3.65 6.37
CA ALA A 79 -7.96 -3.23 6.13
C ALA A 79 -8.39 -3.36 4.67
N THR A 80 -7.50 -3.02 3.72
CA THR A 80 -7.82 -3.09 2.29
C THR A 80 -7.93 -4.53 1.80
N ILE A 81 -7.01 -5.39 2.23
CA ILE A 81 -6.99 -6.81 1.82
C ILE A 81 -8.14 -7.57 2.49
N SER A 82 -8.41 -7.36 3.80
CA SER A 82 -9.56 -7.98 4.48
C SER A 82 -10.86 -7.69 3.76
N ARG A 83 -11.11 -6.42 3.40
CA ARG A 83 -12.31 -6.02 2.65
C ARG A 83 -12.41 -6.70 1.28
N MET A 84 -11.28 -6.92 0.61
CA MET A 84 -11.27 -7.67 -0.65
C MET A 84 -11.59 -9.16 -0.40
N LEU A 85 -11.01 -9.77 0.63
CA LEU A 85 -11.24 -11.18 0.97
C LEU A 85 -12.70 -11.44 1.38
N GLU A 86 -13.32 -10.54 2.13
CA GLU A 86 -14.73 -10.60 2.53
C GLU A 86 -15.69 -10.55 1.31
N ASN A 87 -15.24 -10.02 0.18
CA ASN A 87 -16.03 -9.92 -1.04
C ASN A 87 -16.03 -11.21 -1.88
N PHE A 88 -15.19 -12.19 -1.52
CA PHE A 88 -15.05 -13.44 -2.25
C PHE A 88 -15.36 -14.66 -1.38
N ASP A 89 -16.28 -15.49 -1.85
CA ASP A 89 -16.67 -16.76 -1.26
C ASP A 89 -15.71 -17.90 -1.67
N LYS A 90 -14.39 -17.59 -1.76
CA LYS A 90 -13.37 -18.53 -2.19
C LYS A 90 -12.01 -18.23 -1.58
N HIS A 91 -11.14 -19.23 -1.58
CA HIS A 91 -9.78 -19.08 -1.15
C HIS A 91 -9.02 -18.11 -2.07
N VAL A 92 -8.11 -17.30 -1.51
CA VAL A 92 -7.38 -16.25 -2.25
C VAL A 92 -6.54 -16.80 -3.39
N THR A 93 -6.04 -18.02 -3.28
CA THR A 93 -5.27 -18.70 -4.34
C THR A 93 -6.08 -18.98 -5.61
N HIS A 94 -7.42 -18.98 -5.51
CA HIS A 94 -8.33 -19.18 -6.63
C HIS A 94 -8.91 -17.88 -7.20
N VAL A 95 -8.46 -16.72 -6.70
CA VAL A 95 -8.92 -15.41 -7.18
C VAL A 95 -8.29 -15.14 -8.56
N THR A 96 -9.15 -14.83 -9.54
CA THR A 96 -8.74 -14.56 -10.91
C THR A 96 -8.58 -13.07 -11.20
N THR A 97 -7.96 -12.73 -12.33
CA THR A 97 -7.87 -11.34 -12.80
C THR A 97 -9.23 -10.69 -13.00
N ASP A 98 -10.21 -11.46 -13.48
CA ASP A 98 -11.56 -10.93 -13.76
C ASP A 98 -12.36 -10.70 -12.48
N ASP A 99 -12.17 -11.54 -11.46
CA ASP A 99 -12.72 -11.27 -10.12
C ASP A 99 -12.24 -9.93 -9.57
N LEU A 100 -10.92 -9.68 -9.67
CA LEU A 100 -10.34 -8.44 -9.17
C LEU A 100 -10.78 -7.21 -10.00
N ARG A 101 -10.95 -7.35 -11.31
CA ARG A 101 -11.50 -6.28 -12.15
C ARG A 101 -12.92 -5.94 -11.74
N LYS A 102 -13.75 -6.97 -11.56
CA LYS A 102 -15.13 -6.79 -11.09
C LYS A 102 -15.19 -6.15 -9.71
N TYR A 103 -14.36 -6.63 -8.78
CA TYR A 103 -14.26 -6.06 -7.43
C TYR A 103 -13.90 -4.57 -7.48
N LEU A 104 -12.86 -4.18 -8.22
CA LEU A 104 -12.42 -2.79 -8.33
C LEU A 104 -13.48 -1.88 -8.97
N SER A 105 -14.19 -2.37 -10.00
CA SER A 105 -15.29 -1.64 -10.66
C SER A 105 -16.46 -1.44 -9.70
N THR A 106 -16.95 -2.52 -9.08
CA THR A 106 -18.05 -2.46 -8.12
C THR A 106 -17.68 -1.59 -6.90
N TYR A 107 -16.46 -1.71 -6.40
CA TYR A 107 -15.99 -0.88 -5.28
C TYR A 107 -15.98 0.61 -5.65
N GLN A 108 -15.56 0.95 -6.88
CA GLN A 108 -15.59 2.33 -7.37
C GLN A 108 -17.00 2.89 -7.42
N GLU A 109 -17.94 2.13 -7.97
CA GLU A 109 -19.34 2.52 -8.13
C GLU A 109 -20.06 2.68 -6.78
N THR A 110 -19.91 1.68 -5.91
CA THR A 110 -20.60 1.65 -4.60
C THR A 110 -20.11 2.73 -3.64
N ASN A 111 -18.79 3.05 -3.67
CA ASN A 111 -18.21 4.02 -2.73
C ASN A 111 -17.94 5.39 -3.38
N GLU A 112 -18.36 5.61 -4.61
CA GLU A 112 -18.11 6.84 -5.38
C GLU A 112 -16.63 7.30 -5.33
N CYS A 113 -15.72 6.32 -5.35
CA CYS A 113 -14.30 6.56 -5.14
C CYS A 113 -13.62 7.19 -6.34
N SER A 114 -12.66 8.08 -6.07
CA SER A 114 -11.81 8.62 -7.12
C SER A 114 -10.96 7.52 -7.79
N LYS A 115 -10.64 7.68 -9.07
CA LYS A 115 -9.72 6.79 -9.80
C LYS A 115 -8.35 6.63 -9.09
N GLY A 116 -7.87 7.67 -8.40
CA GLY A 116 -6.64 7.62 -7.62
C GLY A 116 -6.73 6.67 -6.42
N ASN A 117 -7.89 6.63 -5.75
CA ASN A 117 -8.11 5.71 -4.65
C ASN A 117 -8.17 4.26 -5.15
N ILE A 118 -8.84 4.01 -6.27
CA ILE A 118 -8.87 2.67 -6.89
C ILE A 118 -7.46 2.20 -7.30
N ASP A 119 -6.61 3.10 -7.85
CA ASP A 119 -5.22 2.75 -8.15
C ASP A 119 -4.41 2.43 -6.88
N ASN A 120 -4.67 3.10 -5.77
CA ASN A 120 -4.06 2.76 -4.49
C ASN A 120 -4.48 1.36 -4.00
N ILE A 121 -5.77 1.04 -4.07
CA ILE A 121 -6.27 -0.32 -3.75
C ILE A 121 -5.59 -1.34 -4.66
N ARG A 122 -5.57 -1.12 -5.98
CA ARG A 122 -4.88 -2.00 -6.93
C ARG A 122 -3.41 -2.22 -6.57
N ARG A 123 -2.69 -1.18 -6.14
CA ARG A 123 -1.28 -1.28 -5.73
C ARG A 123 -1.09 -2.15 -4.49
N ILE A 124 -1.99 -2.03 -3.52
CA ILE A 124 -1.97 -2.86 -2.31
C ILE A 124 -2.23 -4.32 -2.67
N LEU A 125 -3.26 -4.58 -3.48
CA LEU A 125 -3.55 -5.94 -3.96
C LEU A 125 -2.38 -6.49 -4.79
N SER A 126 -1.72 -5.66 -5.60
CA SER A 126 -0.53 -6.06 -6.34
C SER A 126 0.61 -6.49 -5.42
N SER A 127 0.82 -5.79 -4.31
CA SER A 127 1.83 -6.16 -3.31
C SER A 127 1.50 -7.49 -2.62
N PHE A 128 0.23 -7.70 -2.28
CA PHE A 128 -0.21 -8.93 -1.64
C PHE A 128 -0.09 -10.16 -2.56
N PHE A 129 -0.64 -10.06 -3.77
CA PHE A 129 -0.57 -11.15 -4.73
C PHE A 129 0.85 -11.41 -5.29
N ALA A 130 1.73 -10.39 -5.30
CA ALA A 130 3.14 -10.60 -5.61
C ALA A 130 3.83 -11.40 -4.50
N TRP A 131 3.55 -11.08 -3.24
CA TRP A 131 4.05 -11.84 -2.10
C TRP A 131 3.54 -13.30 -2.13
N LEU A 132 2.26 -13.54 -2.46
CA LEU A 132 1.74 -14.90 -2.62
C LEU A 132 2.43 -15.67 -3.78
N GLU A 133 2.83 -14.97 -4.86
CA GLU A 133 3.61 -15.55 -5.97
C GLU A 133 5.04 -15.84 -5.51
N ASP A 134 5.69 -14.93 -4.77
CA ASP A 134 7.06 -15.06 -4.27
C ASP A 134 7.20 -16.19 -3.21
N GLU A 135 6.15 -16.46 -2.43
CA GLU A 135 6.08 -17.54 -1.43
C GLU A 135 5.50 -18.85 -1.99
N ASP A 136 5.36 -18.95 -3.30
CA ASP A 136 4.85 -20.14 -4.03
C ASP A 136 3.42 -20.58 -3.68
N TYR A 137 2.58 -19.71 -3.06
CA TYR A 137 1.16 -19.98 -2.83
C TYR A 137 0.35 -19.93 -4.12
N ILE A 138 0.78 -19.16 -5.11
CA ILE A 138 0.18 -19.05 -6.44
C ILE A 138 1.26 -19.02 -7.50
N LEU A 139 0.98 -19.62 -8.67
CA LEU A 139 1.93 -19.64 -9.80
C LEU A 139 2.15 -18.27 -10.43
N LYS A 140 1.13 -17.39 -10.40
CA LYS A 140 1.17 -16.09 -11.05
C LYS A 140 0.15 -15.13 -10.47
N SER A 141 0.61 -13.94 -10.14
CA SER A 141 -0.25 -12.89 -9.60
C SER A 141 -1.36 -12.47 -10.58
N PRO A 142 -2.64 -12.55 -10.19
CA PRO A 142 -3.77 -12.15 -11.03
C PRO A 142 -3.83 -10.63 -11.26
N VAL A 143 -3.18 -9.82 -10.41
CA VAL A 143 -3.12 -8.36 -10.54
C VAL A 143 -2.19 -7.92 -11.67
N ARG A 144 -1.25 -8.77 -12.10
CA ARG A 144 -0.24 -8.44 -13.11
C ARG A 144 -0.83 -7.91 -14.43
N ARG A 145 -2.05 -8.37 -14.79
CA ARG A 145 -2.79 -7.92 -15.98
C ARG A 145 -3.68 -6.69 -15.74
N ILE A 146 -3.68 -6.13 -14.52
CA ILE A 146 -4.43 -4.92 -14.18
C ILE A 146 -3.43 -3.76 -14.14
N HIS A 147 -3.39 -3.00 -15.23
CA HIS A 147 -2.47 -1.87 -15.37
C HIS A 147 -2.87 -0.69 -14.48
N LYS A 148 -1.92 0.23 -14.30
CA LYS A 148 -2.14 1.49 -13.61
C LYS A 148 -3.34 2.25 -14.17
N ILE A 149 -4.22 2.71 -13.30
CA ILE A 149 -5.38 3.50 -13.68
C ILE A 149 -4.94 4.92 -14.03
N LYS A 150 -5.29 5.36 -15.24
CA LYS A 150 -4.98 6.72 -15.70
C LYS A 150 -5.87 7.72 -14.96
N THR A 151 -5.23 8.65 -14.26
CA THR A 151 -5.89 9.79 -13.61
C THR A 151 -5.49 11.08 -14.30
N ALA A 152 -6.42 12.00 -14.47
CA ALA A 152 -6.08 13.35 -14.93
C ALA A 152 -5.21 14.03 -13.86
N LYS A 153 -4.19 14.75 -14.30
CA LYS A 153 -3.45 15.66 -13.43
C LYS A 153 -4.26 16.95 -13.32
N THR A 154 -4.88 17.17 -12.18
CA THR A 154 -5.50 18.47 -11.87
C THR A 154 -4.52 19.32 -11.08
N VAL A 155 -4.37 20.57 -11.47
CA VAL A 155 -3.68 21.58 -10.66
C VAL A 155 -4.61 21.88 -9.50
N LYS A 156 -4.11 21.68 -8.28
CA LYS A 156 -4.86 22.08 -7.08
C LYS A 156 -4.70 23.58 -6.90
N GLU A 157 -5.81 24.23 -6.62
CA GLU A 157 -5.80 25.62 -6.20
C GLU A 157 -5.00 25.76 -4.90
N THR A 158 -4.19 26.79 -4.82
CA THR A 158 -3.44 27.19 -3.63
C THR A 158 -4.01 28.48 -3.10
N TYR A 159 -3.81 28.75 -1.82
CA TYR A 159 -4.17 30.05 -1.25
C TYR A 159 -3.34 31.15 -1.94
N SER A 160 -3.99 32.29 -2.26
CA SER A 160 -3.28 33.50 -2.64
C SER A 160 -2.67 34.20 -1.41
N ASP A 161 -1.73 35.11 -1.65
CA ASP A 161 -1.12 35.88 -0.57
C ASP A 161 -2.18 36.69 0.19
N GLU A 162 -3.16 37.27 -0.50
CA GLU A 162 -4.28 38.00 0.11
C GLU A 162 -5.16 37.11 0.97
N SER A 163 -5.42 35.86 0.50
CA SER A 163 -6.17 34.89 1.28
C SER A 163 -5.45 34.50 2.55
N LEU A 164 -4.11 34.38 2.50
CA LEU A 164 -3.28 34.08 3.66
C LEU A 164 -3.28 35.24 4.66
N GLU A 165 -3.16 36.50 4.20
CA GLU A 165 -3.28 37.68 5.08
C GLU A 165 -4.67 37.76 5.71
N SER A 166 -5.74 37.52 4.93
CA SER A 166 -7.09 37.49 5.48
C SER A 166 -7.27 36.42 6.55
N MET A 167 -6.64 35.25 6.39
CA MET A 167 -6.64 34.21 7.44
C MET A 167 -5.95 34.68 8.72
N ARG A 168 -4.83 35.40 8.61
CA ARG A 168 -4.10 35.97 9.74
C ARG A 168 -4.93 37.01 10.48
N ASP A 169 -5.52 37.96 9.74
CA ASP A 169 -6.30 39.07 10.29
C ASP A 169 -7.57 38.60 11.02
N ASN A 170 -8.12 37.45 10.61
CA ASN A 170 -9.31 36.86 11.22
C ASN A 170 -8.97 35.75 12.25
N CYS A 171 -7.72 35.67 12.69
CA CYS A 171 -7.29 34.62 13.63
C CYS A 171 -7.25 35.19 15.06
N ASP A 172 -8.23 34.86 15.90
CA ASP A 172 -8.34 35.32 17.29
C ASP A 172 -7.45 34.50 18.25
N CYS A 173 -6.85 33.39 17.81
CA CYS A 173 -6.09 32.50 18.67
C CYS A 173 -4.59 32.54 18.33
N LEU A 174 -3.75 32.88 19.32
CA LEU A 174 -2.29 32.97 19.16
C LEU A 174 -1.70 31.64 18.66
N ARG A 175 -2.22 30.48 19.12
CA ARG A 175 -1.80 29.15 18.67
C ARG A 175 -2.08 28.96 17.18
N ASP A 176 -3.27 29.26 16.75
CA ASP A 176 -3.70 29.02 15.36
C ASP A 176 -2.97 29.98 14.41
N LEU A 177 -2.72 31.23 14.83
CA LEU A 177 -1.88 32.18 14.09
C LEU A 177 -0.45 31.67 13.93
N ALA A 178 0.17 31.14 15.00
CA ALA A 178 1.50 30.55 14.95
C ALA A 178 1.55 29.32 14.02
N ILE A 179 0.50 28.49 14.01
CA ILE A 179 0.36 27.33 13.12
C ILE A 179 0.29 27.78 11.65
N ILE A 180 -0.56 28.77 11.33
CA ILE A 180 -0.72 29.31 9.98
C ILE A 180 0.63 29.81 9.45
N ASP A 181 1.32 30.60 10.25
CA ASP A 181 2.60 31.20 9.84
C ASP A 181 3.69 30.16 9.70
N LEU A 182 3.81 29.23 10.62
CA LEU A 182 4.82 28.19 10.58
C LEU A 182 4.63 27.28 9.36
N LEU A 183 3.39 26.90 9.04
CA LEU A 183 3.09 26.11 7.84
C LEU A 183 3.35 26.89 6.55
N ALA A 184 2.95 28.17 6.49
CA ALA A 184 3.11 29.02 5.32
C ALA A 184 4.59 29.31 5.04
N SER A 185 5.36 29.64 6.08
CA SER A 185 6.78 30.02 5.95
C SER A 185 7.68 28.83 5.63
N THR A 186 7.45 27.66 6.29
CA THR A 186 8.36 26.51 6.18
C THR A 186 7.96 25.51 5.10
N GLY A 187 6.68 25.47 4.72
CA GLY A 187 6.14 24.41 3.85
C GLY A 187 6.22 23.00 4.45
N MET A 188 6.35 22.89 5.78
CA MET A 188 6.33 21.59 6.44
C MET A 188 4.95 20.93 6.34
N ARG A 189 4.91 19.61 6.47
CA ARG A 189 3.63 18.87 6.49
C ARG A 189 2.98 18.99 7.87
N VAL A 190 1.64 18.96 7.90
CA VAL A 190 0.88 18.95 9.17
C VAL A 190 1.37 17.85 10.13
N GLY A 191 1.71 16.66 9.62
CA GLY A 191 2.24 15.59 10.47
C GLY A 191 3.65 15.85 11.02
N GLU A 192 4.44 16.67 10.35
CA GLU A 192 5.75 17.14 10.84
C GLU A 192 5.56 18.21 11.92
N LEU A 193 4.60 19.12 11.73
CA LEU A 193 4.24 20.13 12.73
C LEU A 193 3.74 19.51 14.04
N VAL A 194 2.85 18.52 13.97
CA VAL A 194 2.29 17.84 15.15
C VAL A 194 3.35 17.11 15.98
N GLY A 195 4.43 16.69 15.33
CA GLY A 195 5.55 16.02 16.00
C GLY A 195 6.69 16.95 16.43
N LEU A 196 6.55 18.26 16.24
CA LEU A 196 7.59 19.24 16.55
C LEU A 196 7.56 19.59 18.04
N ASN A 197 8.70 19.53 18.71
CA ASN A 197 8.86 19.97 20.08
C ASN A 197 9.55 21.35 20.13
N ILE A 198 9.40 22.06 21.22
CA ILE A 198 10.04 23.36 21.45
C ILE A 198 11.56 23.27 21.31
N ALA A 199 12.15 22.15 21.80
CA ALA A 199 13.59 21.89 21.71
C ALA A 199 14.10 21.72 20.27
N ASP A 200 13.24 21.42 19.31
CA ASP A 200 13.60 21.26 17.89
C ASP A 200 13.67 22.60 17.14
N ILE A 201 13.37 23.73 17.82
CA ILE A 201 13.27 25.06 17.22
C ILE A 201 14.46 25.92 17.64
N ASP A 202 15.26 26.32 16.67
CA ASP A 202 16.29 27.34 16.84
C ASP A 202 15.74 28.72 16.45
N PHE A 203 15.43 29.51 17.46
CA PHE A 203 14.91 30.86 17.28
C PHE A 203 15.96 31.85 16.79
N ASP A 204 17.25 31.63 17.05
CA ASP A 204 18.31 32.54 16.65
C ASP A 204 18.59 32.41 15.15
N ASN A 205 18.69 31.18 14.65
CA ASN A 205 18.86 30.88 13.23
C ASN A 205 17.54 30.82 12.48
N ARG A 206 16.39 30.83 13.16
CA ARG A 206 15.05 30.73 12.60
C ARG A 206 14.89 29.44 11.78
N GLU A 207 15.31 28.34 12.34
CA GLU A 207 15.19 27.03 11.74
C GLU A 207 14.60 26.01 12.72
N CYS A 208 14.03 24.92 12.20
CA CYS A 208 13.67 23.77 12.97
C CYS A 208 13.96 22.50 12.17
N ILE A 209 14.24 21.41 12.90
CA ILE A 209 14.45 20.10 12.29
C ILE A 209 13.15 19.33 12.31
N VAL A 210 12.69 18.91 11.14
CA VAL A 210 11.45 18.13 11.02
C VAL A 210 11.73 16.72 10.52
N PHE A 211 10.94 15.76 11.02
CA PHE A 211 11.04 14.35 10.70
C PHE A 211 10.05 14.00 9.58
N GLY A 212 10.58 13.75 8.39
CA GLY A 212 9.79 13.37 7.22
C GLY A 212 9.50 11.87 7.13
N LYS A 213 8.85 11.48 6.04
CA LYS A 213 8.57 10.08 5.72
C LYS A 213 9.85 9.25 5.65
N GLY A 214 9.89 8.13 6.38
CA GLY A 214 11.04 7.22 6.43
C GLY A 214 12.12 7.69 7.40
N SER A 215 11.74 8.41 8.47
CA SER A 215 12.66 8.92 9.51
C SER A 215 13.79 9.80 8.95
N LYS A 216 13.52 10.50 7.85
CA LYS A 216 14.48 11.46 7.28
C LYS A 216 14.29 12.81 7.92
N GLU A 217 15.37 13.30 8.52
CA GLU A 217 15.45 14.65 9.06
C GLU A 217 15.73 15.65 7.94
N ARG A 218 15.13 16.84 8.05
CA ARG A 218 15.49 17.97 7.21
C ARG A 218 15.31 19.28 7.98
N PRO A 219 16.23 20.25 7.82
CA PRO A 219 16.00 21.59 8.31
C PRO A 219 14.92 22.29 7.49
N VAL A 220 14.13 23.11 8.13
CA VAL A 220 13.19 24.04 7.52
C VAL A 220 13.36 25.41 8.18
N TYR A 221 13.17 26.46 7.40
CA TYR A 221 13.46 27.83 7.82
C TYR A 221 12.18 28.64 7.87
N PHE A 222 12.06 29.52 8.87
CA PHE A 222 10.90 30.38 9.03
C PHE A 222 11.31 31.88 9.09
N ASP A 223 10.37 32.73 8.72
CA ASP A 223 10.59 34.17 8.65
C ASP A 223 10.51 34.86 10.02
N ALA A 224 10.79 36.18 10.06
CA ALA A 224 10.77 36.96 11.28
C ALA A 224 9.36 37.10 11.87
N ARG A 225 8.31 37.12 11.04
CA ARG A 225 6.91 37.20 11.48
C ARG A 225 6.54 35.91 12.23
N THR A 226 6.85 34.77 11.64
CA THR A 226 6.63 33.45 12.25
C THR A 226 7.34 33.33 13.60
N LYS A 227 8.61 33.82 13.70
CA LYS A 227 9.34 33.88 14.99
C LYS A 227 8.54 34.61 16.07
N ILE A 228 8.06 35.81 15.75
CA ILE A 228 7.31 36.66 16.70
C ILE A 228 6.02 35.96 17.14
N HIS A 229 5.21 35.50 16.21
CA HIS A 229 3.93 34.86 16.55
C HIS A 229 4.13 33.54 17.31
N LEU A 230 5.14 32.76 16.97
CA LEU A 230 5.46 31.54 17.70
C LEU A 230 5.94 31.83 19.12
N GLN A 231 6.79 32.85 19.35
CA GLN A 231 7.22 33.30 20.67
C GLN A 231 6.05 33.83 21.51
N ASN A 232 5.14 34.59 20.89
CA ASN A 232 3.93 35.09 21.56
C ASN A 232 3.03 33.93 22.03
N TYR A 233 2.83 32.95 21.16
CA TYR A 233 2.08 31.74 21.50
C TYR A 233 2.73 30.96 22.65
N LEU A 234 4.02 30.67 22.55
CA LEU A 234 4.76 29.92 23.57
C LEU A 234 4.73 30.66 24.94
N SER A 235 4.87 32.00 24.93
CA SER A 235 4.79 32.82 26.14
C SER A 235 3.40 32.86 26.76
N SER A 236 2.35 32.56 25.99
CA SER A 236 0.97 32.51 26.47
C SER A 236 0.53 31.15 27.00
N ARG A 237 1.40 30.13 26.89
CA ARG A 237 1.11 28.78 27.40
C ARG A 237 1.33 28.72 28.91
N ASP A 238 0.42 28.03 29.59
CA ASP A 238 0.47 27.75 31.03
C ASP A 238 0.84 26.27 31.32
N ASP A 239 1.29 25.52 30.31
CA ASP A 239 1.62 24.09 30.39
C ASP A 239 3.10 23.85 30.12
N ASP A 240 3.63 22.72 30.62
CA ASP A 240 5.02 22.25 30.40
C ASP A 240 5.16 21.22 29.29
N ASN A 241 4.19 21.08 28.37
CA ASN A 241 4.30 20.15 27.26
C ASN A 241 5.44 20.58 26.31
N PRO A 242 6.22 19.59 25.80
CA PRO A 242 7.36 19.85 24.94
C PRO A 242 7.02 20.50 23.61
#